data_a02324074f24adbddda31e9ed16730f5
#
_entry.id   a02324074f24adbddda31e9ed16730f5
#
_cell.length_a   1.000
_cell.length_b   1.000
_cell.length_c   1.000
_cell.angle_alpha   90.00
_cell.angle_beta   90.00
_cell.angle_gamma   90.00
#
_symmetry.space_group_name_H-M   'P 1'
#
loop_
_entity.id
_entity.type
_entity.pdbx_description
1 polymer ?
#
loop_
_entity_poly.entity_id
_entity_poly.type
_entity_poly.pdbx_seq_one_letter_code
_entity_poly.pdbx_strand_id
1 'polypeptide(L)'
;MQNLLSLLSNALCRITGRTAGAQTVSELLIGLSEYVSLTSPSAPDLAQTQRLPPKPPPVVALRASAALLASTSLAAAAARVVASRSSTDLTPQVTLDIKKCDLHCLEEGPPVKATLTREQGLQYYRTMQTVRRMELKADQLYKQKIIRGFCHLYDGQEACAAGVEAAITPSDHVITAYRAHAYTYTRGVAVKEILCELTGRRGGVSKGKGGSMHMYAPRFYGGNGIVGAQVPLGAGIALACQYQGNNQLCVTLYGDGAANQGQLFEAFNMAALWKLPCVFICENNQYSMGMSTERASASTDYYKRGDYIPGLRVDGMDVLCVREAVKFAADFCRAGKGPIVMELQTYRYHGHSMSDPGVRL
;
A
#
# COMPACT_ATOMS: atom_id res chain seq x y z
N MET A 1 13.99 2.64 -28.12
CA MET A 1 14.82 1.42 -27.98
C MET A 1 16.31 1.70 -28.05
N GLN A 2 16.83 2.41 -29.04
CA GLN A 2 18.26 2.71 -29.15
C GLN A 2 18.86 3.47 -27.95
N ASN A 3 18.14 4.42 -27.36
CA ASN A 3 18.62 5.17 -26.19
C ASN A 3 18.71 4.32 -24.90
N LEU A 4 17.87 3.30 -24.75
CA LEU A 4 17.91 2.40 -23.58
C LEU A 4 19.10 1.43 -23.67
N LEU A 5 19.41 0.95 -24.87
CA LEU A 5 20.55 0.09 -25.13
C LEU A 5 21.90 0.79 -24.92
N SER A 6 21.97 2.08 -25.28
CA SER A 6 23.15 2.90 -25.02
C SER A 6 23.39 3.14 -23.53
N LEU A 7 22.33 3.36 -22.75
CA LEU A 7 22.42 3.53 -21.31
C LEU A 7 22.82 2.26 -20.57
N LEU A 8 22.29 1.11 -20.97
CA LEU A 8 22.67 -0.21 -20.41
C LEU A 8 24.09 -0.60 -20.74
N SER A 9 24.56 -0.35 -21.99
CA SER A 9 25.94 -0.59 -22.40
C SER A 9 26.92 0.27 -21.60
N ASN A 10 26.60 1.55 -21.39
CA ASN A 10 27.45 2.46 -20.61
C ASN A 10 27.49 2.11 -19.12
N ALA A 11 26.39 1.61 -18.56
CA ALA A 11 26.34 1.14 -17.19
C ALA A 11 27.17 -0.12 -16.97
N LEU A 12 27.09 -1.09 -17.88
CA LEU A 12 27.88 -2.32 -17.81
C LEU A 12 29.40 -2.05 -17.98
N CYS A 13 29.77 -1.15 -18.87
CA CYS A 13 31.16 -0.74 -19.07
C CYS A 13 31.79 -0.10 -17.82
N ARG A 14 31.00 0.67 -17.07
CA ARG A 14 31.45 1.29 -15.81
C ARG A 14 31.59 0.30 -14.65
N ILE A 15 30.77 -0.77 -14.64
CA ILE A 15 30.79 -1.77 -13.57
C ILE A 15 31.87 -2.83 -13.77
N THR A 16 32.17 -3.22 -15.02
CA THR A 16 33.04 -4.36 -15.30
C THR A 16 34.45 -3.99 -15.81
N GLY A 17 34.69 -2.73 -16.16
CA GLY A 17 35.95 -2.29 -16.71
C GLY A 17 36.35 -2.96 -18.06
N ARG A 18 35.40 -3.67 -18.71
CA ARG A 18 35.61 -4.36 -19.99
C ARG A 18 34.55 -3.91 -21.01
N THR A 19 35.02 -3.64 -22.24
CA THR A 19 34.12 -3.40 -23.37
C THR A 19 33.47 -4.72 -23.79
N ALA A 20 32.15 -4.84 -23.55
CA ALA A 20 31.38 -5.99 -24.03
C ALA A 20 31.21 -5.89 -25.55
N GLY A 21 31.69 -6.89 -26.29
CA GLY A 21 31.55 -6.96 -27.74
C GLY A 21 30.07 -7.09 -28.17
N ALA A 22 29.71 -6.51 -29.31
CA ALA A 22 28.38 -6.46 -29.89
C ALA A 22 27.69 -7.82 -30.09
N GLN A 23 28.41 -8.94 -30.06
CA GLN A 23 27.88 -10.29 -30.24
C GLN A 23 27.04 -10.79 -29.04
N THR A 24 27.44 -10.47 -27.81
CA THR A 24 26.75 -10.95 -26.60
C THR A 24 25.37 -10.30 -26.39
N VAL A 25 25.15 -9.12 -26.94
CA VAL A 25 23.84 -8.40 -26.85
C VAL A 25 22.86 -8.92 -27.89
N SER A 26 23.38 -9.38 -29.05
CA SER A 26 22.55 -9.95 -30.12
C SER A 26 21.95 -11.31 -29.74
N GLU A 27 22.67 -12.16 -29.04
CA GLU A 27 22.20 -13.48 -28.61
C GLU A 27 21.11 -13.38 -27.51
N LEU A 28 21.21 -12.40 -26.62
CA LEU A 28 20.20 -12.12 -25.62
C LEU A 28 18.88 -11.57 -26.20
N LEU A 29 18.95 -10.84 -27.31
CA LEU A 29 17.77 -10.27 -28.00
C LEU A 29 17.04 -11.34 -28.86
N ILE A 30 17.71 -12.33 -29.37
CA ILE A 30 17.10 -13.43 -30.14
C ILE A 30 16.28 -14.33 -29.20
N GLY A 31 16.79 -14.65 -27.99
CA GLY A 31 16.04 -15.41 -26.97
C GLY A 31 14.78 -14.74 -26.48
N LEU A 32 14.74 -13.40 -26.40
CA LEU A 32 13.56 -12.64 -26.02
C LEU A 32 12.51 -12.54 -27.14
N SER A 33 12.92 -12.55 -28.41
CA SER A 33 12.01 -12.52 -29.54
C SER A 33 11.26 -13.84 -29.73
N GLU A 34 11.90 -14.98 -29.48
CA GLU A 34 11.25 -16.29 -29.57
C GLU A 34 10.26 -16.53 -28.42
N TYR A 35 10.50 -15.99 -27.22
CA TYR A 35 9.58 -16.10 -26.08
C TYR A 35 8.28 -15.31 -26.27
N VAL A 36 8.31 -14.18 -26.96
CA VAL A 36 7.13 -13.34 -27.26
C VAL A 36 6.25 -13.94 -28.36
N SER A 37 6.81 -14.73 -29.27
CA SER A 37 6.09 -15.34 -30.40
C SER A 37 5.25 -16.58 -30.02
N LEU A 38 5.54 -17.20 -28.88
CA LEU A 38 4.88 -18.42 -28.41
C LEU A 38 3.64 -18.20 -27.52
N THR A 39 3.28 -16.95 -27.22
CA THR A 39 2.20 -16.64 -26.27
C THR A 39 0.99 -15.90 -26.85
N SER A 40 0.81 -15.85 -28.16
CA SER A 40 -0.36 -15.20 -28.79
C SER A 40 -1.36 -16.25 -29.31
N PRO A 41 -2.53 -16.43 -28.69
CA PRO A 41 -3.61 -17.21 -29.27
C PRO A 41 -4.37 -16.36 -30.30
N SER A 42 -4.60 -16.94 -31.47
CA SER A 42 -5.41 -16.42 -32.57
C SER A 42 -6.88 -16.26 -32.17
N ALA A 43 -7.48 -15.12 -32.48
CA ALA A 43 -8.90 -14.84 -32.33
C ALA A 43 -9.74 -15.52 -33.43
N PRO A 44 -10.92 -16.07 -33.12
CA PRO A 44 -11.88 -16.45 -34.12
C PRO A 44 -12.83 -15.29 -34.49
N ASP A 45 -13.06 -15.17 -35.79
CA ASP A 45 -14.05 -14.34 -36.45
C ASP A 45 -15.47 -14.63 -35.95
N LEU A 46 -16.23 -13.58 -35.62
CA LEU A 46 -17.69 -13.63 -35.47
C LEU A 46 -18.30 -12.37 -36.08
N ALA A 47 -18.73 -12.49 -37.30
CA ALA A 47 -19.65 -11.59 -37.95
C ALA A 47 -21.11 -11.97 -37.61
N GLN A 48 -22.00 -10.96 -37.63
CA GLN A 48 -23.49 -10.98 -37.63
C GLN A 48 -24.14 -11.22 -36.27
N THR A 49 -25.05 -10.40 -35.78
CA THR A 49 -26.25 -9.75 -36.39
C THR A 49 -26.74 -8.62 -35.51
N GLN A 50 -27.07 -7.50 -36.14
CA GLN A 50 -27.78 -6.37 -35.53
C GLN A 50 -29.27 -6.72 -35.32
N ARG A 51 -29.78 -6.53 -34.09
CA ARG A 51 -31.21 -6.31 -33.82
C ARG A 51 -31.38 -5.08 -32.94
N LEU A 52 -32.17 -4.13 -33.40
CA LEU A 52 -32.57 -2.90 -32.73
C LEU A 52 -33.50 -3.22 -31.54
N PRO A 53 -33.43 -2.44 -30.42
CA PRO A 53 -34.33 -2.60 -29.27
C PRO A 53 -35.70 -1.90 -29.56
N PRO A 54 -36.80 -2.39 -28.94
CA PRO A 54 -38.15 -1.83 -29.10
C PRO A 54 -38.31 -0.51 -28.32
N LYS A 55 -39.23 0.34 -28.83
CA LYS A 55 -39.61 1.64 -28.28
C LYS A 55 -40.29 1.52 -26.91
N PRO A 56 -40.10 2.50 -26.01
CA PRO A 56 -40.79 2.55 -24.70
C PRO A 56 -42.27 3.02 -24.88
N PRO A 57 -43.15 2.58 -23.95
CA PRO A 57 -44.56 3.01 -23.94
C PRO A 57 -44.76 4.42 -23.36
N PRO A 58 -45.91 5.06 -23.60
CA PRO A 58 -46.13 6.46 -23.28
C PRO A 58 -46.35 6.75 -21.81
N VAL A 59 -45.83 7.91 -21.39
CA VAL A 59 -45.93 8.45 -20.04
C VAL A 59 -47.36 8.87 -19.73
N VAL A 60 -47.96 8.27 -18.70
CA VAL A 60 -49.24 8.72 -18.13
C VAL A 60 -48.93 9.75 -17.04
N ALA A 61 -49.34 10.98 -17.23
CA ALA A 61 -49.27 12.05 -16.26
C ALA A 61 -50.33 11.86 -15.16
N LEU A 62 -49.91 11.57 -13.92
CA LEU A 62 -50.78 11.65 -12.75
C LEU A 62 -50.59 13.00 -12.04
N ARG A 63 -51.71 13.76 -11.99
CA ARG A 63 -51.85 15.01 -11.25
C ARG A 63 -51.69 14.71 -9.75
N ALA A 64 -50.75 15.36 -9.08
CA ALA A 64 -50.65 15.43 -7.63
C ALA A 64 -51.43 16.63 -7.16
N SER A 65 -52.52 16.36 -6.42
CA SER A 65 -53.29 17.37 -5.68
C SER A 65 -52.67 17.60 -4.30
N ALA A 66 -52.74 18.84 -3.87
CA ALA A 66 -52.19 19.43 -2.67
C ALA A 66 -52.60 18.72 -1.39
N ALA A 67 -51.61 18.42 -0.56
CA ALA A 67 -51.70 18.33 0.91
C ALA A 67 -50.43 18.94 1.51
N LEU A 68 -50.36 20.26 1.43
CA LEU A 68 -49.37 21.09 2.10
C LEU A 68 -50.08 21.71 3.29
N LEU A 69 -49.80 21.25 4.52
CA LEU A 69 -50.00 21.96 5.81
C LEU A 69 -50.08 20.91 6.93
N ALA A 70 -48.93 20.36 7.38
CA ALA A 70 -48.70 19.82 8.74
C ALA A 70 -47.31 19.17 8.93
N SER A 71 -46.23 19.83 8.52
CA SER A 71 -44.87 19.27 8.81
C SER A 71 -43.83 20.32 9.24
N THR A 72 -44.28 21.54 9.63
CA THR A 72 -43.33 22.58 10.02
C THR A 72 -42.95 22.57 11.51
N SER A 73 -43.55 21.69 12.35
CA SER A 73 -43.20 21.62 13.77
C SER A 73 -42.15 20.57 14.15
N LEU A 74 -41.98 19.50 13.36
CA LEU A 74 -40.95 18.47 13.66
C LEU A 74 -39.56 18.86 13.16
N ALA A 75 -39.48 19.61 12.06
CA ALA A 75 -38.19 20.07 11.52
C ALA A 75 -37.53 21.14 12.41
N ALA A 76 -38.31 21.97 13.09
CA ALA A 76 -37.81 22.96 14.03
C ALA A 76 -37.33 22.35 15.36
N ALA A 77 -37.86 21.20 15.79
CA ALA A 77 -37.40 20.48 16.97
C ALA A 77 -36.07 19.73 16.70
N ALA A 78 -35.90 19.16 15.51
CA ALA A 78 -34.66 18.50 15.13
C ALA A 78 -33.47 19.48 14.93
N ALA A 79 -33.74 20.69 14.45
CA ALA A 79 -32.73 21.73 14.30
C ALA A 79 -32.24 22.33 15.64
N ARG A 80 -33.07 22.27 16.71
CA ARG A 80 -32.68 22.78 18.04
C ARG A 80 -31.82 21.83 18.87
N VAL A 81 -31.76 20.54 18.56
CA VAL A 81 -30.91 19.56 19.27
C VAL A 81 -29.48 19.58 18.77
N VAL A 82 -29.20 20.18 17.61
CA VAL A 82 -27.83 20.28 17.06
C VAL A 82 -27.09 21.56 17.49
N ALA A 83 -27.78 22.53 18.08
CA ALA A 83 -27.25 23.87 18.31
C ALA A 83 -26.83 24.21 19.77
N SER A 84 -26.68 23.22 20.66
CA SER A 84 -26.15 23.50 22.01
C SER A 84 -25.20 22.43 22.53
N ARG A 85 -24.21 22.07 21.74
CA ARG A 85 -22.90 21.67 22.32
C ARG A 85 -22.14 22.97 22.52
N SER A 86 -22.17 23.49 23.73
CA SER A 86 -21.26 24.52 24.20
C SER A 86 -19.86 24.16 23.72
N SER A 87 -19.14 25.14 23.24
CA SER A 87 -17.68 25.02 23.04
C SER A 87 -17.07 24.76 24.41
N THR A 88 -17.06 23.50 24.83
CA THR A 88 -16.15 23.07 25.88
C THR A 88 -14.78 23.41 25.36
N ASP A 89 -13.98 24.11 26.15
CA ASP A 89 -12.55 24.37 25.86
C ASP A 89 -11.88 23.05 25.52
N LEU A 90 -11.82 22.77 24.21
CA LEU A 90 -11.18 21.57 23.70
C LEU A 90 -9.69 21.78 23.94
N THR A 91 -9.11 21.00 24.85
CA THR A 91 -7.67 20.99 25.03
C THR A 91 -7.01 20.80 23.66
N PRO A 92 -6.08 21.67 23.27
CA PRO A 92 -5.48 21.61 21.94
C PRO A 92 -4.70 20.31 21.72
N GLN A 93 -4.40 19.58 22.79
CA GLN A 93 -3.59 18.38 22.80
C GLN A 93 -4.07 17.40 23.87
N VAL A 94 -4.08 16.11 23.55
CA VAL A 94 -4.42 15.02 24.46
C VAL A 94 -3.31 13.97 24.45
N THR A 95 -3.01 13.39 25.62
CA THR A 95 -2.14 12.22 25.75
C THR A 95 -3.00 10.99 25.97
N LEU A 96 -2.81 9.97 25.16
CA LEU A 96 -3.56 8.72 25.17
C LEU A 96 -2.62 7.56 25.50
N ASP A 97 -3.08 6.63 26.31
CA ASP A 97 -2.37 5.37 26.52
C ASP A 97 -2.57 4.49 25.27
N ILE A 98 -1.48 3.90 24.79
CA ILE A 98 -1.47 3.01 23.64
C ILE A 98 -0.94 1.64 24.04
N LYS A 99 -1.28 0.61 23.26
CA LYS A 99 -0.86 -0.76 23.52
C LYS A 99 0.67 -0.87 23.43
N LYS A 100 1.27 -1.49 24.44
CA LYS A 100 2.70 -1.77 24.46
C LYS A 100 3.07 -2.74 23.34
N CYS A 101 4.19 -2.48 22.66
CA CYS A 101 4.76 -3.37 21.65
C CYS A 101 5.48 -4.53 22.30
N ASP A 102 5.47 -5.71 21.66
CA ASP A 102 6.39 -6.78 22.01
C ASP A 102 7.74 -6.53 21.35
N LEU A 103 8.80 -6.81 22.09
CA LEU A 103 10.17 -6.50 21.70
C LEU A 103 10.97 -7.77 21.40
N HIS A 104 11.88 -7.68 20.44
CA HIS A 104 12.89 -8.68 20.13
C HIS A 104 14.25 -8.02 19.96
N CYS A 105 15.28 -8.49 20.68
CA CYS A 105 16.62 -7.91 20.67
C CYS A 105 16.65 -6.39 20.96
N LEU A 106 15.76 -5.91 21.82
CA LEU A 106 15.65 -4.53 22.27
C LEU A 106 15.41 -4.51 23.78
N GLU A 107 16.14 -3.66 24.49
CA GLU A 107 15.93 -3.42 25.92
C GLU A 107 14.79 -2.43 26.15
N GLU A 108 14.70 -1.40 25.28
CA GLU A 108 13.68 -0.36 25.31
C GLU A 108 12.91 -0.34 23.99
N GLY A 109 11.64 0.04 24.06
CA GLY A 109 10.74 0.11 22.90
C GLY A 109 10.06 1.47 22.77
N PRO A 110 9.10 1.56 21.82
CA PRO A 110 8.29 2.76 21.64
C PRO A 110 7.57 3.15 22.94
N PRO A 111 7.23 4.45 23.12
CA PRO A 111 6.48 4.91 24.27
C PRO A 111 5.10 4.25 24.32
N VAL A 112 4.60 4.03 25.55
CA VAL A 112 3.23 3.53 25.79
C VAL A 112 2.18 4.64 25.87
N LYS A 113 2.59 5.89 25.65
CA LYS A 113 1.73 7.08 25.60
C LYS A 113 2.00 7.86 24.33
N ALA A 114 0.94 8.21 23.65
CA ALA A 114 0.99 9.01 22.44
C ALA A 114 0.31 10.35 22.64
N THR A 115 0.95 11.40 22.21
CA THR A 115 0.39 12.75 22.23
C THR A 115 -0.25 13.06 20.87
N LEU A 116 -1.46 13.60 20.89
CA LEU A 116 -2.25 13.88 19.71
C LEU A 116 -2.85 15.28 19.78
N THR A 117 -2.64 16.09 18.75
CA THR A 117 -3.40 17.33 18.59
C THR A 117 -4.73 17.05 17.88
N ARG A 118 -5.69 17.96 18.04
CA ARG A 118 -6.99 17.86 17.36
C ARG A 118 -6.83 17.81 15.84
N GLU A 119 -5.94 18.60 15.30
CA GLU A 119 -5.65 18.69 13.86
C GLU A 119 -5.07 17.37 13.33
N GLN A 120 -4.10 16.81 14.04
CA GLN A 120 -3.52 15.50 13.70
C GLN A 120 -4.59 14.41 13.74
N GLY A 121 -5.40 14.35 14.78
CA GLY A 121 -6.48 13.37 14.92
C GLY A 121 -7.48 13.45 13.76
N LEU A 122 -7.90 14.65 13.40
CA LEU A 122 -8.77 14.87 12.26
C LEU A 122 -8.12 14.51 10.93
N GLN A 123 -6.82 14.77 10.78
CA GLN A 123 -6.08 14.40 9.58
C GLN A 123 -5.99 12.87 9.43
N TYR A 124 -5.61 12.15 10.50
CA TYR A 124 -5.54 10.69 10.48
C TYR A 124 -6.91 10.07 10.17
N TYR A 125 -7.96 10.56 10.84
CA TYR A 125 -9.32 10.12 10.56
C TYR A 125 -9.72 10.34 9.10
N ARG A 126 -9.46 11.53 8.55
CA ARG A 126 -9.76 11.84 7.14
C ARG A 126 -8.98 10.95 6.19
N THR A 127 -7.70 10.72 6.45
CA THR A 127 -6.85 9.84 5.63
C THR A 127 -7.41 8.43 5.61
N MET A 128 -7.67 7.84 6.78
CA MET A 128 -8.24 6.48 6.88
C MET A 128 -9.62 6.39 6.23
N GLN A 129 -10.49 7.38 6.44
CA GLN A 129 -11.82 7.42 5.81
C GLN A 129 -11.74 7.59 4.29
N THR A 130 -10.80 8.38 3.80
CA THR A 130 -10.61 8.56 2.35
C THR A 130 -10.15 7.25 1.71
N VAL A 131 -9.17 6.58 2.28
CA VAL A 131 -8.70 5.27 1.82
C VAL A 131 -9.86 4.26 1.83
N ARG A 132 -10.59 4.13 2.95
CA ARG A 132 -11.73 3.22 3.06
C ARG A 132 -12.77 3.47 1.97
N ARG A 133 -13.16 4.72 1.75
CA ARG A 133 -14.17 5.06 0.75
C ARG A 133 -13.67 4.88 -0.69
N MET A 134 -12.40 5.15 -0.92
CA MET A 134 -11.75 4.86 -2.20
C MET A 134 -11.79 3.35 -2.51
N GLU A 135 -11.46 2.51 -1.54
CA GLU A 135 -11.47 1.06 -1.70
C GLU A 135 -12.89 0.50 -1.90
N LEU A 136 -13.87 0.98 -1.14
CA LEU A 136 -15.27 0.63 -1.37
C LEU A 136 -15.76 1.05 -2.76
N LYS A 137 -15.25 2.17 -3.30
CA LYS A 137 -15.55 2.58 -4.67
C LYS A 137 -14.86 1.68 -5.68
N ALA A 138 -13.61 1.28 -5.43
CA ALA A 138 -12.89 0.32 -6.25
C ALA A 138 -13.61 -1.05 -6.29
N ASP A 139 -14.11 -1.53 -5.15
CA ASP A 139 -14.96 -2.73 -5.06
C ASP A 139 -16.18 -2.63 -5.99
N GLN A 140 -16.92 -1.53 -5.91
CA GLN A 140 -18.07 -1.30 -6.79
C GLN A 140 -17.70 -1.30 -8.28
N LEU A 141 -16.61 -0.63 -8.65
CA LEU A 141 -16.14 -0.56 -10.03
C LEU A 141 -15.64 -1.93 -10.52
N TYR A 142 -15.06 -2.73 -9.66
CA TYR A 142 -14.68 -4.11 -9.98
C TYR A 142 -15.90 -4.99 -10.23
N LYS A 143 -16.91 -4.95 -9.36
CA LYS A 143 -18.18 -5.67 -9.53
C LYS A 143 -18.91 -5.27 -10.81
N GLN A 144 -18.79 -4.01 -11.23
CA GLN A 144 -19.28 -3.50 -12.51
C GLN A 144 -18.41 -3.89 -13.71
N LYS A 145 -17.30 -4.63 -13.51
CA LYS A 145 -16.32 -5.03 -14.52
C LYS A 145 -15.65 -3.85 -15.25
N ILE A 146 -15.63 -2.67 -14.63
CA ILE A 146 -14.90 -1.50 -15.11
C ILE A 146 -13.41 -1.65 -14.75
N ILE A 147 -13.09 -2.11 -13.54
CA ILE A 147 -11.75 -2.55 -13.16
C ILE A 147 -11.60 -4.01 -13.60
N ARG A 148 -10.51 -4.32 -14.28
CA ARG A 148 -10.20 -5.66 -14.82
C ARG A 148 -8.87 -6.16 -14.27
N GLY A 149 -8.71 -7.47 -14.24
CA GLY A 149 -7.50 -8.12 -13.72
C GLY A 149 -7.45 -8.14 -12.20
N PHE A 150 -6.26 -8.17 -11.64
CA PHE A 150 -6.09 -8.18 -10.19
C PHE A 150 -6.44 -6.82 -9.57
N CYS A 151 -7.14 -6.87 -8.45
CA CYS A 151 -7.44 -5.70 -7.64
C CYS A 151 -7.34 -6.10 -6.17
N HIS A 152 -6.39 -5.52 -5.45
CA HIS A 152 -6.09 -5.83 -4.06
C HIS A 152 -6.48 -4.63 -3.19
N LEU A 153 -7.64 -4.72 -2.55
CA LEU A 153 -8.13 -3.65 -1.68
C LEU A 153 -7.34 -3.58 -0.37
N TYR A 154 -7.16 -2.38 0.14
CA TYR A 154 -6.41 -2.10 1.38
C TYR A 154 -7.33 -1.92 2.60
N ASP A 155 -8.64 -2.03 2.43
CA ASP A 155 -9.62 -1.80 3.48
C ASP A 155 -9.47 -2.80 4.65
N GLY A 156 -9.51 -2.24 5.84
CA GLY A 156 -9.17 -2.90 7.10
C GLY A 156 -7.77 -2.54 7.63
N GLN A 157 -6.84 -2.16 6.76
CA GLN A 157 -5.44 -1.89 7.12
C GLN A 157 -5.10 -0.38 7.12
N GLU A 158 -6.08 0.50 7.06
CA GLU A 158 -5.88 1.95 6.90
C GLU A 158 -5.01 2.57 8.00
N ALA A 159 -5.10 2.05 9.23
CA ALA A 159 -4.29 2.52 10.34
C ALA A 159 -2.79 2.29 10.12
N CYS A 160 -2.42 1.19 9.43
CA CYS A 160 -1.03 0.92 9.06
C CYS A 160 -0.49 2.03 8.14
N ALA A 161 -1.16 2.30 7.02
CA ALA A 161 -0.68 3.30 6.07
C ALA A 161 -0.68 4.72 6.64
N ALA A 162 -1.74 5.10 7.39
CA ALA A 162 -1.84 6.41 8.01
C ALA A 162 -0.79 6.61 9.12
N GLY A 163 -0.54 5.58 9.93
CA GLY A 163 0.45 5.62 11.00
C GLY A 163 1.89 5.65 10.48
N VAL A 164 2.21 4.86 9.46
CA VAL A 164 3.52 4.87 8.79
C VAL A 164 3.82 6.26 8.23
N GLU A 165 2.91 6.82 7.42
CA GLU A 165 3.11 8.15 6.81
C GLU A 165 3.23 9.26 7.85
N ALA A 166 2.50 9.17 8.98
CA ALA A 166 2.56 10.15 10.06
C ALA A 166 3.90 10.15 10.81
N ALA A 167 4.70 9.10 10.69
CA ALA A 167 5.95 8.91 11.43
C ALA A 167 7.21 9.19 10.61
N ILE A 168 7.11 9.14 9.29
CA ILE A 168 8.22 9.38 8.38
C ILE A 168 8.15 10.79 7.79
N THR A 169 9.20 11.21 7.10
CA THR A 169 9.25 12.50 6.41
C THR A 169 8.90 12.34 4.92
N PRO A 170 8.45 13.40 4.25
CA PRO A 170 8.24 13.36 2.79
C PRO A 170 9.51 13.04 1.99
N SER A 171 10.68 13.21 2.59
CA SER A 171 11.98 12.87 1.99
C SER A 171 12.35 11.40 2.11
N ASP A 172 11.75 10.66 3.03
CA ASP A 172 11.97 9.22 3.17
C ASP A 172 11.34 8.43 2.03
N HIS A 173 11.86 7.25 1.82
CA HIS A 173 11.48 6.36 0.72
C HIS A 173 10.53 5.26 1.20
N VAL A 174 9.57 4.90 0.37
CA VAL A 174 8.61 3.82 0.64
C VAL A 174 8.52 2.88 -0.55
N ILE A 175 8.54 1.59 -0.30
CA ILE A 175 8.25 0.54 -1.28
C ILE A 175 7.35 -0.50 -0.64
N THR A 176 6.35 -0.99 -1.37
CA THR A 176 5.36 -1.93 -0.85
C THR A 176 5.11 -3.09 -1.80
N ALA A 177 4.27 -4.03 -1.37
CA ALA A 177 3.75 -5.14 -2.17
C ALA A 177 2.64 -4.66 -3.13
N TYR A 178 1.98 -5.62 -3.77
CA TYR A 178 0.88 -5.39 -4.73
C TYR A 178 -0.35 -4.67 -4.14
N ARG A 179 -0.54 -4.66 -2.82
CA ARG A 179 -1.62 -3.93 -2.12
C ARG A 179 -1.18 -2.50 -1.83
N ALA A 180 -1.08 -1.69 -2.90
CA ALA A 180 -0.36 -0.43 -2.90
C ALA A 180 -1.25 0.82 -2.79
N HIS A 181 -2.58 0.69 -2.88
CA HIS A 181 -3.49 1.84 -3.07
C HIS A 181 -3.37 2.88 -1.94
N ALA A 182 -3.34 2.43 -0.68
CA ALA A 182 -3.26 3.34 0.47
C ALA A 182 -1.94 4.11 0.49
N TYR A 183 -0.82 3.43 0.28
CA TYR A 183 0.49 4.10 0.22
C TYR A 183 0.61 5.02 -0.99
N THR A 184 0.02 4.68 -2.12
CA THR A 184 -0.07 5.58 -3.27
C THR A 184 -0.78 6.88 -2.87
N TYR A 185 -1.88 6.79 -2.13
CA TYR A 185 -2.62 7.94 -1.63
C TYR A 185 -1.82 8.74 -0.59
N THR A 186 -1.26 8.10 0.42
CA THR A 186 -0.51 8.79 1.48
C THR A 186 0.76 9.44 0.96
N ARG A 187 1.36 8.90 -0.11
CA ARG A 187 2.51 9.51 -0.82
C ARG A 187 2.10 10.61 -1.83
N GLY A 188 0.88 11.13 -1.72
CA GLY A 188 0.43 12.36 -2.35
C GLY A 188 -0.28 12.22 -3.70
N VAL A 189 -0.57 10.99 -4.15
CA VAL A 189 -1.35 10.79 -5.38
C VAL A 189 -2.84 10.99 -5.09
N ALA A 190 -3.51 11.77 -5.93
CA ALA A 190 -4.93 12.03 -5.76
C ALA A 190 -5.80 10.78 -6.00
N VAL A 191 -6.90 10.64 -5.24
CA VAL A 191 -7.86 9.52 -5.39
C VAL A 191 -8.33 9.38 -6.85
N LYS A 192 -8.53 10.50 -7.56
CA LYS A 192 -8.90 10.49 -8.99
C LYS A 192 -7.85 9.78 -9.85
N GLU A 193 -6.58 10.02 -9.61
CA GLU A 193 -5.48 9.43 -10.38
C GLU A 193 -5.35 7.94 -10.09
N ILE A 194 -5.52 7.53 -8.82
CA ILE A 194 -5.56 6.12 -8.42
C ILE A 194 -6.71 5.39 -9.10
N LEU A 195 -7.94 5.94 -9.07
CA LEU A 195 -9.09 5.34 -9.74
C LEU A 195 -8.95 5.35 -11.27
N CYS A 196 -8.29 6.35 -11.86
CA CYS A 196 -7.94 6.36 -13.28
C CYS A 196 -6.98 5.21 -13.61
N GLU A 197 -5.97 4.96 -12.77
CA GLU A 197 -5.04 3.85 -12.96
C GLU A 197 -5.74 2.50 -12.90
N LEU A 198 -6.57 2.29 -11.88
CA LEU A 198 -7.37 1.06 -11.71
C LEU A 198 -8.29 0.79 -12.89
N THR A 199 -8.83 1.83 -13.51
CA THR A 199 -9.77 1.72 -14.64
C THR A 199 -9.09 1.78 -16.01
N GLY A 200 -7.77 1.76 -16.10
CA GLY A 200 -7.00 1.77 -17.35
C GLY A 200 -7.05 3.11 -18.08
N ARG A 201 -7.22 4.24 -17.39
CA ARG A 201 -7.35 5.57 -17.97
C ARG A 201 -6.01 6.31 -18.01
N ARG A 202 -5.80 7.15 -19.05
CA ARG A 202 -4.57 7.96 -19.23
C ARG A 202 -4.28 8.93 -18.08
N GLY A 203 -5.30 9.31 -17.31
CA GLY A 203 -5.15 10.15 -16.12
C GLY A 203 -4.57 9.44 -14.88
N GLY A 204 -4.26 8.15 -14.97
CA GLY A 204 -3.57 7.42 -13.91
C GLY A 204 -2.07 7.65 -13.90
N VAL A 205 -1.41 7.37 -12.77
CA VAL A 205 0.03 7.62 -12.53
C VAL A 205 0.95 6.87 -13.48
N SER A 206 0.52 5.69 -13.94
CA SER A 206 1.21 4.88 -14.97
C SER A 206 0.44 4.91 -16.30
N LYS A 207 -0.36 5.97 -16.53
CA LYS A 207 -1.20 6.17 -17.73
C LYS A 207 -2.20 5.02 -17.97
N GLY A 208 -2.66 4.38 -16.89
CA GLY A 208 -3.58 3.26 -16.90
C GLY A 208 -2.98 1.91 -17.29
N LYS A 209 -1.65 1.79 -17.33
CA LYS A 209 -0.94 0.56 -17.72
C LYS A 209 -0.49 -0.28 -16.53
N GLY A 210 -0.40 0.31 -15.34
CA GLY A 210 0.06 -0.35 -14.12
C GLY A 210 -1.05 -1.13 -13.42
N GLY A 211 -2.29 -0.67 -13.52
CA GLY A 211 -3.43 -1.24 -12.81
C GLY A 211 -3.29 -1.15 -11.29
N SER A 212 -3.85 -2.14 -10.56
CA SER A 212 -3.89 -2.14 -9.09
C SER A 212 -2.52 -2.24 -8.42
N MET A 213 -1.55 -2.94 -9.04
CA MET A 213 -0.31 -3.31 -8.39
C MET A 213 0.88 -2.39 -8.71
N HIS A 214 0.78 -1.55 -9.73
CA HIS A 214 1.93 -0.80 -10.27
C HIS A 214 1.63 0.70 -10.35
N MET A 215 1.57 1.31 -9.16
CA MET A 215 1.38 2.75 -8.98
C MET A 215 2.63 3.33 -8.32
N TYR A 216 3.09 4.49 -8.79
CA TYR A 216 4.35 5.10 -8.37
C TYR A 216 4.15 6.59 -8.11
N ALA A 217 4.98 7.15 -7.22
CA ALA A 217 5.04 8.59 -6.93
C ALA A 217 6.49 8.98 -6.58
N PRO A 218 6.81 10.27 -6.47
CA PRO A 218 8.12 10.68 -5.97
C PRO A 218 8.43 10.03 -4.62
N ARG A 219 9.60 9.38 -4.51
CA ARG A 219 10.05 8.63 -3.31
C ARG A 219 9.12 7.48 -2.88
N PHE A 220 8.17 7.13 -3.71
CA PHE A 220 7.35 5.94 -3.60
C PHE A 220 7.60 5.02 -4.79
N TYR A 221 8.26 3.92 -4.54
CA TYR A 221 8.70 2.97 -5.57
C TYR A 221 7.60 1.96 -5.93
N GLY A 222 6.40 2.21 -5.44
CA GLY A 222 5.18 1.54 -5.83
C GLY A 222 4.98 0.18 -5.21
N GLY A 223 4.00 -0.51 -5.77
CA GLY A 223 3.72 -1.91 -5.51
C GLY A 223 4.55 -2.82 -6.40
N ASN A 224 4.69 -4.07 -5.99
CA ASN A 224 5.38 -5.10 -6.74
C ASN A 224 4.50 -6.35 -6.86
N GLY A 225 4.29 -6.82 -8.09
CA GLY A 225 3.55 -8.04 -8.37
C GLY A 225 4.35 -9.32 -8.08
N ILE A 226 5.68 -9.22 -8.04
CA ILE A 226 6.56 -10.33 -7.64
C ILE A 226 6.65 -10.32 -6.13
N VAL A 227 6.04 -11.32 -5.50
CA VAL A 227 5.91 -11.41 -4.04
C VAL A 227 7.29 -11.46 -3.38
N GLY A 228 7.56 -10.52 -2.46
CA GLY A 228 8.82 -10.43 -1.73
C GLY A 228 9.93 -9.65 -2.43
N ALA A 229 9.85 -9.40 -3.73
CA ALA A 229 10.92 -8.72 -4.50
C ALA A 229 11.17 -7.27 -4.03
N GLN A 230 10.18 -6.62 -3.43
CA GLN A 230 10.34 -5.27 -2.87
C GLN A 230 11.31 -5.24 -1.68
N VAL A 231 11.57 -6.36 -1.01
CA VAL A 231 12.41 -6.38 0.20
C VAL A 231 13.88 -6.13 -0.13
N PRO A 232 14.52 -6.87 -1.05
CA PRO A 232 15.88 -6.54 -1.50
C PRO A 232 15.95 -5.19 -2.23
N LEU A 233 14.89 -4.78 -2.95
CA LEU A 233 14.85 -3.44 -3.56
C LEU A 233 14.86 -2.33 -2.50
N GLY A 234 14.09 -2.49 -1.43
CA GLY A 234 14.08 -1.54 -0.31
C GLY A 234 15.42 -1.46 0.41
N ALA A 235 16.10 -2.60 0.62
CA ALA A 235 17.46 -2.61 1.14
C ALA A 235 18.43 -1.86 0.21
N GLY A 236 18.29 -2.02 -1.12
CA GLY A 236 19.07 -1.28 -2.12
C GLY A 236 18.81 0.23 -2.09
N ILE A 237 17.55 0.66 -1.87
CA ILE A 237 17.20 2.08 -1.70
C ILE A 237 17.84 2.62 -0.42
N ALA A 238 17.78 1.87 0.69
CA ALA A 238 18.42 2.25 1.95
C ALA A 238 19.94 2.35 1.81
N LEU A 239 20.57 1.46 1.04
CA LEU A 239 21.99 1.56 0.69
C LEU A 239 22.30 2.84 -0.07
N ALA A 240 21.45 3.22 -1.03
CA ALA A 240 21.61 4.49 -1.75
C ALA A 240 21.49 5.70 -0.83
N CYS A 241 20.55 5.69 0.14
CA CYS A 241 20.42 6.75 1.14
C CYS A 241 21.69 6.87 2.00
N GLN A 242 22.22 5.75 2.47
CA GLN A 242 23.46 5.72 3.26
C GLN A 242 24.66 6.19 2.45
N TYR A 243 24.79 5.74 1.20
CA TYR A 243 25.88 6.14 0.30
C TYR A 243 25.87 7.65 0.02
N GLN A 244 24.68 8.25 -0.10
CA GLN A 244 24.50 9.68 -0.30
C GLN A 244 24.66 10.50 0.97
N GLY A 245 24.64 9.90 2.16
CA GLY A 245 24.75 10.58 3.44
C GLY A 245 23.62 11.57 3.71
N ASN A 246 22.42 11.34 3.16
CA ASN A 246 21.31 12.28 3.17
C ASN A 246 20.36 12.15 4.36
N ASN A 247 20.68 11.27 5.33
CA ASN A 247 19.90 10.98 6.54
C ASN A 247 18.45 10.51 6.25
N GLN A 248 18.18 10.01 5.05
CA GLN A 248 16.91 9.42 4.65
C GLN A 248 16.91 7.91 4.95
N LEU A 249 15.72 7.34 5.03
CA LEU A 249 15.55 5.91 5.23
C LEU A 249 14.58 5.32 4.19
N CYS A 250 14.54 4.00 4.12
CA CYS A 250 13.55 3.28 3.32
C CYS A 250 12.63 2.45 4.21
N VAL A 251 11.32 2.68 4.10
CA VAL A 251 10.29 1.80 4.64
C VAL A 251 9.93 0.78 3.58
N THR A 252 10.10 -0.49 3.93
CA THR A 252 9.93 -1.62 3.02
C THR A 252 8.84 -2.54 3.57
N LEU A 253 7.68 -2.57 2.87
CA LEU A 253 6.52 -3.31 3.34
C LEU A 253 6.32 -4.62 2.57
N TYR A 254 5.91 -5.66 3.28
CA TYR A 254 5.61 -6.98 2.75
C TYR A 254 4.53 -7.67 3.59
N GLY A 255 3.86 -8.67 3.05
CA GLY A 255 2.85 -9.43 3.79
C GLY A 255 3.42 -10.66 4.50
N ASP A 256 2.61 -11.26 5.37
CA ASP A 256 2.91 -12.48 6.13
C ASP A 256 3.33 -13.66 5.23
N GLY A 257 2.69 -13.83 4.07
CA GLY A 257 3.07 -14.87 3.11
C GLY A 257 4.46 -14.64 2.51
N ALA A 258 4.78 -13.40 2.16
CA ALA A 258 6.09 -13.04 1.65
C ALA A 258 7.20 -13.27 2.69
N ALA A 259 6.88 -13.13 3.98
CA ALA A 259 7.82 -13.31 5.08
C ALA A 259 8.47 -14.70 5.14
N ASN A 260 7.93 -15.70 4.42
CA ASN A 260 8.49 -17.04 4.37
C ASN A 260 9.49 -17.27 3.20
N GLN A 261 9.77 -16.24 2.39
CA GLN A 261 10.67 -16.37 1.26
C GLN A 261 12.14 -16.15 1.64
N GLY A 262 13.06 -16.93 1.05
CA GLY A 262 14.49 -16.86 1.33
C GLY A 262 15.13 -15.51 1.01
N GLN A 263 14.67 -14.82 -0.04
CA GLN A 263 15.20 -13.51 -0.43
C GLN A 263 15.06 -12.42 0.65
N LEU A 264 14.10 -12.56 1.59
CA LEU A 264 13.99 -11.64 2.72
C LEU A 264 15.20 -11.80 3.65
N PHE A 265 15.57 -13.03 3.97
CA PHE A 265 16.68 -13.32 4.85
C PHE A 265 18.02 -12.88 4.24
N GLU A 266 18.19 -13.02 2.94
CA GLU A 266 19.34 -12.46 2.22
C GLU A 266 19.40 -10.95 2.34
N ALA A 267 18.27 -10.24 2.13
CA ALA A 267 18.18 -8.80 2.27
C ALA A 267 18.42 -8.34 3.72
N PHE A 268 17.88 -9.06 4.69
CA PHE A 268 18.07 -8.79 6.12
C PHE A 268 19.56 -8.91 6.51
N ASN A 269 20.23 -9.97 6.07
CA ASN A 269 21.65 -10.19 6.31
C ASN A 269 22.49 -9.02 5.76
N MET A 270 22.27 -8.62 4.52
CA MET A 270 22.99 -7.49 3.91
C MET A 270 22.69 -6.17 4.63
N ALA A 271 21.42 -5.92 4.95
CA ALA A 271 21.02 -4.70 5.63
C ALA A 271 21.64 -4.60 7.04
N ALA A 272 21.67 -5.69 7.78
CA ALA A 272 22.30 -5.74 9.09
C ALA A 272 23.83 -5.57 9.02
N LEU A 273 24.48 -6.30 8.10
CA LEU A 273 25.95 -6.25 7.92
C LEU A 273 26.43 -4.83 7.64
N TRP A 274 25.68 -4.10 6.80
CA TRP A 274 26.02 -2.73 6.40
C TRP A 274 25.31 -1.66 7.21
N LYS A 275 24.54 -2.03 8.23
CA LYS A 275 23.76 -1.11 9.09
C LYS A 275 22.90 -0.14 8.28
N LEU A 276 22.19 -0.67 7.26
CA LEU A 276 21.38 0.16 6.37
C LEU A 276 20.19 0.80 7.11
N PRO A 277 19.84 2.05 6.78
CA PRO A 277 18.67 2.72 7.34
C PRO A 277 17.37 2.20 6.68
N CYS A 278 17.02 0.96 6.98
CA CYS A 278 15.86 0.27 6.43
C CYS A 278 14.91 -0.20 7.53
N VAL A 279 13.64 0.20 7.45
CA VAL A 279 12.57 -0.29 8.28
C VAL A 279 11.80 -1.34 7.51
N PHE A 280 11.95 -2.61 7.88
CA PHE A 280 11.24 -3.74 7.27
C PHE A 280 9.93 -3.98 8.00
N ILE A 281 8.79 -3.84 7.31
CA ILE A 281 7.46 -3.94 7.92
C ILE A 281 6.68 -5.12 7.32
N CYS A 282 6.37 -6.11 8.15
CA CYS A 282 5.43 -7.17 7.82
C CYS A 282 4.00 -6.71 8.16
N GLU A 283 3.15 -6.47 7.15
CA GLU A 283 1.71 -6.27 7.35
C GLU A 283 1.05 -7.63 7.51
N ASN A 284 0.90 -8.08 8.76
CA ASN A 284 0.34 -9.37 9.09
C ASN A 284 -1.18 -9.30 9.22
N ASN A 285 -1.89 -9.60 8.14
CA ASN A 285 -3.35 -9.74 8.14
C ASN A 285 -3.81 -11.19 8.34
N GLN A 286 -2.90 -12.08 8.74
CA GLN A 286 -3.08 -13.48 9.10
C GLN A 286 -3.48 -14.43 7.97
N TYR A 287 -3.61 -13.96 6.73
CA TYR A 287 -3.99 -14.80 5.59
C TYR A 287 -3.23 -14.45 4.32
N SER A 288 -2.49 -15.40 3.79
CA SER A 288 -1.88 -15.37 2.47
C SER A 288 -2.78 -16.08 1.47
N MET A 289 -3.54 -15.32 0.67
CA MET A 289 -4.67 -15.89 -0.09
C MET A 289 -5.65 -16.60 0.84
N GLY A 290 -5.93 -17.89 0.63
CA GLY A 290 -6.78 -18.73 1.45
C GLY A 290 -6.05 -19.50 2.56
N MET A 291 -4.76 -19.24 2.80
CA MET A 291 -3.95 -19.96 3.78
C MET A 291 -3.67 -19.09 5.00
N SER A 292 -4.05 -19.55 6.19
CA SER A 292 -3.74 -18.88 7.45
C SER A 292 -2.24 -18.93 7.76
N THR A 293 -1.76 -17.98 8.54
CA THR A 293 -0.36 -17.91 8.99
C THR A 293 0.06 -19.17 9.75
N GLU A 294 -0.83 -19.75 10.58
CA GLU A 294 -0.59 -20.97 11.33
C GLU A 294 -0.36 -22.20 10.44
N ARG A 295 -1.00 -22.26 9.28
CA ARG A 295 -0.79 -23.33 8.29
C ARG A 295 0.42 -23.10 7.41
N ALA A 296 0.79 -21.83 7.20
CA ALA A 296 1.86 -21.43 6.28
C ALA A 296 3.23 -21.32 6.94
N SER A 297 3.28 -21.13 8.25
CA SER A 297 4.49 -20.76 8.97
C SER A 297 4.70 -21.58 10.24
N ALA A 298 5.89 -22.12 10.43
CA ALA A 298 6.27 -22.83 11.65
C ALA A 298 6.30 -21.89 12.87
N SER A 299 6.59 -20.59 12.66
CA SER A 299 6.45 -19.51 13.64
C SER A 299 5.69 -18.39 13.05
N THR A 300 4.67 -17.90 13.75
CA THR A 300 3.83 -16.75 13.39
C THR A 300 4.33 -15.42 13.98
N ASP A 301 5.46 -15.46 14.69
CA ASP A 301 6.13 -14.28 15.26
C ASP A 301 7.03 -13.63 14.20
N TYR A 302 6.44 -12.89 13.26
CA TYR A 302 7.19 -12.32 12.14
C TYR A 302 8.18 -11.24 12.56
N TYR A 303 7.95 -10.55 13.67
CA TYR A 303 8.89 -9.56 14.21
C TYR A 303 10.22 -10.17 14.71
N LYS A 304 10.26 -11.49 14.94
CA LYS A 304 11.48 -12.23 15.32
C LYS A 304 12.25 -12.78 14.12
N ARG A 305 11.70 -12.65 12.89
CA ARG A 305 12.29 -13.22 11.67
C ARG A 305 13.63 -12.58 11.29
N GLY A 306 13.96 -11.45 11.88
CA GLY A 306 15.26 -10.82 11.72
C GLY A 306 16.39 -11.52 12.48
N ASP A 307 16.09 -12.52 13.35
CA ASP A 307 17.02 -13.21 14.24
C ASP A 307 17.81 -12.21 15.10
N TYR A 308 18.99 -11.79 14.66
CA TYR A 308 19.85 -10.81 15.31
C TYR A 308 19.46 -9.35 15.06
N ILE A 309 18.51 -9.09 14.15
CA ILE A 309 17.99 -7.75 13.91
C ILE A 309 16.91 -7.42 14.94
N PRO A 310 16.92 -6.22 15.55
CA PRO A 310 15.86 -5.80 16.45
C PRO A 310 14.47 -5.88 15.82
N GLY A 311 13.49 -6.31 16.63
CA GLY A 311 12.13 -6.48 16.13
C GLY A 311 11.06 -5.92 17.06
N LEU A 312 9.93 -5.49 16.46
CA LEU A 312 8.75 -4.93 17.14
C LEU A 312 7.47 -5.59 16.63
N ARG A 313 6.60 -6.06 17.54
CA ARG A 313 5.22 -6.43 17.20
C ARG A 313 4.26 -5.36 17.69
N VAL A 314 3.47 -4.82 16.78
CA VAL A 314 2.69 -3.60 16.94
C VAL A 314 1.22 -3.88 16.62
N ASP A 315 0.30 -3.26 17.33
CA ASP A 315 -1.11 -3.25 16.97
C ASP A 315 -1.31 -2.37 15.73
N GLY A 316 -1.44 -3.02 14.57
CA GLY A 316 -1.65 -2.37 13.28
C GLY A 316 -3.07 -1.83 13.07
N MET A 317 -3.99 -2.07 14.00
CA MET A 317 -5.36 -1.51 13.97
C MET A 317 -5.45 -0.16 14.66
N ASP A 318 -4.42 0.24 15.42
CA ASP A 318 -4.34 1.54 16.08
C ASP A 318 -3.29 2.43 15.39
N VAL A 319 -3.75 3.53 14.80
CA VAL A 319 -2.90 4.48 14.08
C VAL A 319 -1.83 5.14 14.97
N LEU A 320 -2.08 5.30 16.27
CA LEU A 320 -1.13 5.89 17.21
C LEU A 320 -0.06 4.88 17.61
N CYS A 321 -0.43 3.61 17.81
CA CYS A 321 0.53 2.53 18.03
C CYS A 321 1.49 2.44 16.84
N VAL A 322 0.97 2.43 15.61
CA VAL A 322 1.78 2.36 14.39
C VAL A 322 2.69 3.59 14.28
N ARG A 323 2.14 4.81 14.50
CA ARG A 323 2.92 6.05 14.44
C ARG A 323 4.11 6.04 15.40
N GLU A 324 3.88 5.75 16.66
CA GLU A 324 4.95 5.78 17.66
C GLU A 324 6.01 4.68 17.42
N ALA A 325 5.56 3.50 17.01
CA ALA A 325 6.46 2.40 16.69
C ALA A 325 7.34 2.70 15.45
N VAL A 326 6.74 3.24 14.38
CA VAL A 326 7.50 3.61 13.17
C VAL A 326 8.41 4.79 13.43
N LYS A 327 8.00 5.77 14.26
CA LYS A 327 8.87 6.87 14.69
C LYS A 327 10.09 6.34 15.43
N PHE A 328 9.89 5.46 16.40
CA PHE A 328 10.99 4.80 17.12
C PHE A 328 11.94 4.08 16.15
N ALA A 329 11.39 3.31 15.22
CA ALA A 329 12.18 2.59 14.21
C ALA A 329 12.95 3.54 13.29
N ALA A 330 12.32 4.63 12.86
CA ALA A 330 12.98 5.65 12.04
C ALA A 330 14.14 6.35 12.77
N ASP A 331 13.93 6.71 14.04
CA ASP A 331 14.96 7.32 14.87
C ASP A 331 16.11 6.33 15.14
N PHE A 332 15.79 5.05 15.34
CA PHE A 332 16.79 3.98 15.48
C PHE A 332 17.67 3.86 14.22
N CYS A 333 17.07 3.83 13.04
CA CYS A 333 17.78 3.77 11.76
C CYS A 333 18.65 5.02 11.54
N ARG A 334 18.11 6.23 11.79
CA ARG A 334 18.83 7.50 11.64
C ARG A 334 20.00 7.64 12.62
N ALA A 335 19.91 7.00 13.78
CA ALA A 335 21.03 6.92 14.72
C ALA A 335 22.16 5.97 14.24
N GLY A 336 22.08 5.40 13.04
CA GLY A 336 23.08 4.50 12.47
C GLY A 336 23.16 3.13 13.15
N LYS A 337 22.10 2.74 13.89
CA LYS A 337 22.06 1.45 14.60
C LYS A 337 21.76 0.27 13.67
N GLY A 338 21.31 0.53 12.44
CA GLY A 338 21.01 -0.46 11.42
C GLY A 338 19.52 -0.66 11.16
N PRO A 339 19.14 -1.75 10.51
CA PRO A 339 17.75 -2.03 10.20
C PRO A 339 16.95 -2.48 11.42
N ILE A 340 15.61 -2.41 11.29
CA ILE A 340 14.67 -2.94 12.28
C ILE A 340 13.56 -3.69 11.54
N VAL A 341 13.08 -4.80 12.11
CA VAL A 341 11.96 -5.59 11.60
C VAL A 341 10.72 -5.30 12.43
N MET A 342 9.63 -4.94 11.77
CA MET A 342 8.36 -4.67 12.44
C MET A 342 7.29 -5.62 11.92
N GLU A 343 6.40 -6.05 12.80
CA GLU A 343 5.17 -6.76 12.47
C GLU A 343 4.00 -5.89 12.89
N LEU A 344 3.18 -5.47 11.92
CA LEU A 344 1.92 -4.79 12.16
C LEU A 344 0.79 -5.82 12.11
N GLN A 345 0.24 -6.17 13.28
CA GLN A 345 -0.93 -7.05 13.36
C GLN A 345 -2.17 -6.29 12.89
N THR A 346 -2.74 -6.71 11.79
CA THR A 346 -3.85 -6.01 11.14
C THR A 346 -4.91 -7.00 10.65
N TYR A 347 -5.96 -6.49 9.99
CA TYR A 347 -7.05 -7.30 9.48
C TYR A 347 -7.52 -6.79 8.11
N ARG A 348 -7.79 -7.70 7.18
CA ARG A 348 -8.29 -7.39 5.84
C ARG A 348 -9.79 -7.66 5.78
N TYR A 349 -10.60 -6.69 5.35
CA TYR A 349 -12.06 -6.81 5.32
C TYR A 349 -12.59 -7.52 4.07
N HIS A 350 -11.83 -7.54 2.98
CA HIS A 350 -12.15 -8.29 1.77
C HIS A 350 -11.22 -9.50 1.61
N GLY A 351 -11.50 -10.36 0.64
CA GLY A 351 -10.62 -11.46 0.25
C GLY A 351 -9.22 -10.98 -0.16
N HIS A 352 -8.34 -11.91 -0.50
CA HIS A 352 -6.96 -11.59 -0.90
C HIS A 352 -6.92 -10.60 -2.07
N SER A 353 -7.74 -10.85 -3.09
CA SER A 353 -8.02 -9.94 -4.19
C SER A 353 -9.52 -9.97 -4.46
N MET A 354 -9.98 -9.08 -5.34
CA MET A 354 -11.40 -9.03 -5.71
C MET A 354 -11.89 -10.26 -6.47
N SER A 355 -11.00 -11.12 -6.95
CA SER A 355 -11.33 -12.42 -7.54
C SER A 355 -11.42 -13.56 -6.52
N ASP A 356 -10.97 -13.31 -5.29
CA ASP A 356 -11.06 -14.26 -4.18
C ASP A 356 -12.49 -14.19 -3.58
N PRO A 357 -13.23 -15.32 -3.49
CA PRO A 357 -14.57 -15.32 -2.91
C PRO A 357 -14.62 -14.88 -1.44
N GLY A 358 -13.47 -14.78 -0.79
CA GLY A 358 -13.34 -14.49 0.64
C GLY A 358 -13.68 -15.72 1.48
N VAL A 359 -12.85 -15.99 2.46
CA VAL A 359 -13.20 -16.93 3.52
C VAL A 359 -13.98 -16.12 4.55
N ARG A 360 -15.27 -16.38 4.69
CA ARG A 360 -16.01 -15.91 5.86
C ARG A 360 -15.54 -16.76 7.04
N LEU A 361 -14.71 -16.19 7.86
CA LEU A 361 -14.33 -16.74 9.15
C LEU A 361 -15.45 -16.50 10.15
#